data_bf8b2a39c11c8a4426e140095824ffed
#
_entry.id   bf8b2a39c11c8a4426e140095824ffed
#
_cell.length_a   1.000
_cell.length_b   1.000
_cell.length_c   1.000
_cell.angle_alpha   90.00
_cell.angle_beta   90.00
_cell.angle_gamma   90.00
#
_symmetry.space_group_name_H-M   'P 1'
#
loop_
_entity.id
_entity.type
_entity.pdbx_description
1 polymer ?
#
loop_
_entity_poly.entity_id
_entity_poly.type
_entity_poly.pdbx_seq_one_letter_code
_entity_poly.pdbx_strand_id
1 'polypeptide(L)'
;MYFGTRTPENHAWALLDQYVAAGGTWLDTADNYAFWADPSGLGGASERVVGSWLRVNHGAPVKVATKVRWAPLVPHRWPESAAGLSAPAVRRAVEGSLDRLGLDAVDLLWAHGEDRDVPLSEVVGVFGDLVAEGRARRLGAANHAAWRVERARALAVATGRETFSALQLRHSLLQPRPGAGLPDSGHRLLADEDLDLAQDAGLAVWAYTPLLNGAYSRSDKPLPAAYDHPGTRAVSAVLDDVTAETGATRHQVVLAWLRAQGITPLVGVSTPGQLAEALDGRALQLSADHLARFAAAR
;
A
#
# COMPACT_ATOMS: atom_id res chain seq x y z
N MET A 1 4.22 5.10 -6.98
CA MET A 1 5.15 4.01 -7.33
C MET A 1 6.03 4.35 -8.53
N TYR A 2 5.52 4.93 -9.63
CA TYR A 2 6.30 5.22 -10.84
C TYR A 2 6.89 6.65 -10.90
N PHE A 3 6.83 7.40 -9.84
CA PHE A 3 7.38 8.76 -9.78
C PHE A 3 8.90 8.74 -10.04
N GLY A 4 9.37 9.66 -10.87
CA GLY A 4 10.77 9.74 -11.26
C GLY A 4 11.22 8.72 -12.31
N THR A 5 10.32 7.87 -12.81
CA THR A 5 10.60 6.90 -13.86
C THR A 5 9.57 7.01 -14.98
N ARG A 6 8.52 6.15 -15.01
CA ARG A 6 7.44 6.24 -16.00
C ARG A 6 6.57 7.48 -15.84
N THR A 7 6.52 8.07 -14.64
CA THR A 7 5.88 9.35 -14.37
C THR A 7 6.98 10.38 -14.11
N PRO A 8 7.29 11.27 -15.07
CA PRO A 8 8.30 12.32 -14.89
C PRO A 8 8.02 13.20 -13.67
N GLU A 9 9.06 13.79 -13.09
CA GLU A 9 8.97 14.55 -11.85
C GLU A 9 7.94 15.68 -11.89
N ASN A 10 7.91 16.47 -12.97
CA ASN A 10 6.95 17.55 -13.13
C ASN A 10 5.48 17.06 -13.17
N HIS A 11 5.21 15.91 -13.78
CA HIS A 11 3.88 15.30 -13.77
C HIS A 11 3.54 14.74 -12.38
N ALA A 12 4.51 14.14 -11.68
CA ALA A 12 4.33 13.67 -10.32
C ALA A 12 4.00 14.82 -9.36
N TRP A 13 4.68 15.96 -9.49
CA TRP A 13 4.40 17.16 -8.71
C TRP A 13 2.99 17.70 -8.94
N ALA A 14 2.54 17.79 -10.20
CA ALA A 14 1.18 18.20 -10.50
C ALA A 14 0.12 17.30 -9.88
N LEU A 15 0.38 15.97 -9.82
CA LEU A 15 -0.50 15.03 -9.13
C LEU A 15 -0.47 15.22 -7.61
N LEU A 16 0.68 15.48 -7.02
CA LEU A 16 0.80 15.76 -5.58
C LEU A 16 0.10 17.06 -5.21
N ASP A 17 0.27 18.13 -6.00
CA ASP A 17 -0.41 19.40 -5.81
C ASP A 17 -1.94 19.26 -5.88
N GLN A 18 -2.44 18.57 -6.91
CA GLN A 18 -3.87 18.28 -7.05
C GLN A 18 -4.40 17.46 -5.87
N TYR A 19 -3.65 16.44 -5.41
CA TYR A 19 -4.03 15.59 -4.29
C TYR A 19 -4.12 16.36 -2.97
N VAL A 20 -3.13 17.20 -2.69
CA VAL A 20 -3.10 18.01 -1.46
C VAL A 20 -4.14 19.12 -1.50
N ALA A 21 -4.32 19.81 -2.63
CA ALA A 21 -5.38 20.80 -2.83
C ALA A 21 -6.78 20.21 -2.59
N ALA A 22 -6.97 18.92 -2.88
CA ALA A 22 -8.20 18.20 -2.60
C ALA A 22 -8.30 17.67 -1.16
N GLY A 23 -7.38 18.02 -0.26
CA GLY A 23 -7.36 17.58 1.15
C GLY A 23 -6.74 16.20 1.36
N GLY A 24 -5.90 15.73 0.44
CA GLY A 24 -5.11 14.52 0.62
C GLY A 24 -4.04 14.69 1.70
N THR A 25 -3.89 13.68 2.57
CA THR A 25 -3.04 13.80 3.77
C THR A 25 -1.99 12.71 3.91
N TRP A 26 -2.00 11.67 3.09
CA TRP A 26 -1.03 10.59 3.17
C TRP A 26 -0.36 10.30 1.83
N LEU A 27 0.96 10.22 1.84
CA LEU A 27 1.76 9.76 0.72
C LEU A 27 2.41 8.44 1.10
N ASP A 28 2.20 7.38 0.29
CA ASP A 28 2.78 6.06 0.52
C ASP A 28 3.80 5.74 -0.58
N THR A 29 5.05 5.54 -0.18
CA THR A 29 6.17 5.21 -1.06
C THR A 29 6.94 3.98 -0.54
N ALA A 30 8.10 3.68 -1.08
CA ALA A 30 9.01 2.63 -0.63
C ALA A 30 10.43 2.86 -1.16
N ASP A 31 11.40 2.29 -0.47
CA ASP A 31 12.83 2.33 -0.82
C ASP A 31 13.14 1.71 -2.20
N ASN A 32 12.38 0.69 -2.59
CA ASN A 32 12.56 -0.05 -3.83
C ASN A 32 11.68 0.41 -5.00
N TYR A 33 10.74 1.34 -4.80
CA TYR A 33 9.78 1.65 -5.85
C TYR A 33 10.47 2.13 -7.12
N ALA A 34 9.98 1.54 -8.22
CA ALA A 34 10.43 1.74 -9.58
C ALA A 34 11.85 1.21 -9.92
N PHE A 35 12.49 0.37 -9.08
CA PHE A 35 13.82 -0.19 -9.40
C PHE A 35 13.85 -0.85 -10.79
N TRP A 36 12.77 -1.49 -11.22
CA TRP A 36 12.64 -2.16 -12.52
C TRP A 36 12.53 -1.21 -13.72
N ALA A 37 12.25 0.06 -13.47
CA ALA A 37 12.13 1.12 -14.48
C ALA A 37 13.19 2.22 -14.29
N ASP A 38 13.98 2.15 -13.23
CA ASP A 38 15.10 3.05 -12.94
C ASP A 38 16.37 2.50 -13.60
N PRO A 39 17.13 3.30 -14.36
CA PRO A 39 18.40 2.86 -14.97
C PRO A 39 19.41 2.31 -13.95
N SER A 40 19.39 2.79 -12.70
CA SER A 40 20.24 2.28 -11.63
C SER A 40 19.91 0.83 -11.22
N GLY A 41 18.65 0.40 -11.44
CA GLY A 41 18.16 -0.90 -10.99
C GLY A 41 18.09 -1.07 -9.46
N LEU A 42 18.25 0.02 -8.68
CA LEU A 42 18.32 -0.02 -7.22
C LEU A 42 17.10 0.61 -6.53
N GLY A 43 16.28 1.39 -7.26
CA GLY A 43 15.10 2.05 -6.72
C GLY A 43 15.37 3.45 -6.14
N GLY A 44 14.49 3.90 -5.22
CA GLY A 44 14.58 5.21 -4.58
C GLY A 44 14.06 6.38 -5.42
N ALA A 45 13.74 6.19 -6.71
CA ALA A 45 13.25 7.26 -7.57
C ALA A 45 11.98 7.91 -7.03
N SER A 46 11.03 7.11 -6.54
CA SER A 46 9.78 7.60 -5.98
C SER A 46 10.00 8.46 -4.73
N GLU A 47 10.89 8.04 -3.83
CA GLU A 47 11.23 8.81 -2.62
C GLU A 47 11.95 10.11 -2.97
N ARG A 48 12.86 10.11 -3.95
CA ARG A 48 13.53 11.34 -4.43
C ARG A 48 12.53 12.36 -4.94
N VAL A 49 11.55 11.95 -5.73
CA VAL A 49 10.51 12.87 -6.25
C VAL A 49 9.60 13.40 -5.14
N VAL A 50 9.19 12.55 -4.20
CA VAL A 50 8.42 12.99 -3.03
C VAL A 50 9.24 13.96 -2.19
N GLY A 51 10.51 13.65 -1.93
CA GLY A 51 11.42 14.51 -1.17
C GLY A 51 11.68 15.85 -1.85
N SER A 52 11.89 15.89 -3.17
CA SER A 52 12.05 17.14 -3.90
C SER A 52 10.79 18.01 -3.84
N TRP A 53 9.61 17.39 -3.94
CA TRP A 53 8.33 18.07 -3.79
C TRP A 53 8.13 18.64 -2.38
N LEU A 54 8.45 17.87 -1.33
CA LEU A 54 8.35 18.30 0.07
C LEU A 54 9.25 19.49 0.37
N ARG A 55 10.46 19.52 -0.20
CA ARG A 55 11.40 20.66 -0.03
C ARG A 55 10.87 21.97 -0.62
N VAL A 56 10.09 21.93 -1.69
CA VAL A 56 9.47 23.13 -2.29
C VAL A 56 8.18 23.49 -1.56
N ASN A 57 7.44 22.49 -1.07
CA ASN A 57 6.14 22.67 -0.43
C ASN A 57 6.26 22.54 1.11
N HIS A 58 7.14 23.34 1.72
CA HIS A 58 7.34 23.34 3.18
C HIS A 58 6.01 23.57 3.91
N GLY A 59 5.72 22.68 4.87
CA GLY A 59 4.50 22.76 5.66
C GLY A 59 3.25 22.22 4.98
N ALA A 60 3.37 21.56 3.83
CA ALA A 60 2.24 20.81 3.26
C ALA A 60 1.67 19.84 4.31
N PRO A 61 0.32 19.78 4.47
CA PRO A 61 -0.33 18.99 5.53
C PRO A 61 -0.35 17.49 5.18
N VAL A 62 0.79 16.94 4.78
CA VAL A 62 0.92 15.54 4.39
C VAL A 62 1.78 14.76 5.37
N LYS A 63 1.41 13.52 5.57
CA LYS A 63 2.16 12.48 6.28
C LYS A 63 2.79 11.56 5.26
N VAL A 64 3.99 11.10 5.55
CA VAL A 64 4.75 10.22 4.67
C VAL A 64 4.90 8.84 5.27
N ALA A 65 4.49 7.84 4.50
CA ALA A 65 4.77 6.44 4.77
C ALA A 65 5.81 5.92 3.77
N THR A 66 6.82 5.22 4.26
CA THR A 66 7.76 4.48 3.40
C THR A 66 7.96 3.05 3.88
N LYS A 67 8.58 2.21 3.06
CA LYS A 67 8.72 0.77 3.30
C LYS A 67 10.16 0.34 3.05
N VAL A 68 10.64 -0.61 3.84
CA VAL A 68 11.98 -1.20 3.72
C VAL A 68 11.89 -2.72 3.67
N ARG A 69 12.79 -3.38 2.98
CA ARG A 69 13.06 -4.81 2.82
C ARG A 69 13.46 -5.20 1.39
N TRP A 70 12.75 -4.68 0.39
CA TRP A 70 12.79 -5.20 -0.97
C TRP A 70 13.75 -4.46 -1.91
N ALA A 71 14.47 -3.44 -1.42
CA ALA A 71 15.47 -2.76 -2.25
C ALA A 71 16.54 -3.76 -2.73
N PRO A 72 16.80 -3.84 -4.06
CA PRO A 72 17.87 -4.69 -4.58
C PRO A 72 19.23 -4.16 -4.13
N LEU A 73 20.10 -5.04 -3.62
CA LEU A 73 21.51 -4.73 -3.32
C LEU A 73 22.40 -4.81 -4.57
N VAL A 74 21.96 -5.55 -5.58
CA VAL A 74 22.60 -5.67 -6.88
C VAL A 74 21.61 -5.19 -7.94
N PRO A 75 22.02 -4.26 -8.85
CA PRO A 75 21.14 -3.72 -9.88
C PRO A 75 20.35 -4.77 -10.64
N HIS A 76 19.05 -4.56 -10.76
CA HIS A 76 18.09 -5.42 -11.48
C HIS A 76 18.03 -6.90 -11.02
N ARG A 77 18.67 -7.27 -9.90
CA ARG A 77 18.58 -8.62 -9.32
C ARG A 77 17.56 -8.65 -8.18
N TRP A 78 16.36 -9.01 -8.49
CA TRP A 78 15.25 -9.10 -7.53
C TRP A 78 14.39 -10.35 -7.84
N PRO A 79 13.94 -11.08 -6.82
CA PRO A 79 14.09 -10.84 -5.36
C PRO A 79 15.41 -11.35 -4.73
N GLU A 80 16.31 -11.98 -5.50
CA GLU A 80 17.48 -12.72 -5.00
C GLU A 80 18.47 -11.84 -4.22
N SER A 81 18.55 -10.55 -4.55
CA SER A 81 19.43 -9.60 -3.87
C SER A 81 18.69 -8.60 -3.00
N ALA A 82 17.46 -8.91 -2.54
CA ALA A 82 16.71 -8.03 -1.66
C ALA A 82 17.45 -7.79 -0.34
N ALA A 83 17.41 -6.55 0.19
CA ALA A 83 18.15 -6.12 1.37
C ALA A 83 17.79 -6.88 2.66
N GLY A 84 16.54 -7.38 2.76
CA GLY A 84 16.07 -8.10 3.93
C GLY A 84 15.69 -7.20 5.10
N LEU A 85 15.44 -7.84 6.26
CA LEU A 85 15.03 -7.18 7.50
C LEU A 85 16.00 -7.36 8.67
N SER A 86 17.26 -7.74 8.43
CA SER A 86 18.26 -7.72 9.49
C SER A 86 18.48 -6.30 10.03
N ALA A 87 18.83 -6.16 11.29
CA ALA A 87 18.97 -4.85 11.91
C ALA A 87 19.90 -3.90 11.16
N PRO A 88 21.08 -4.32 10.66
CA PRO A 88 21.93 -3.45 9.85
C PRO A 88 21.30 -3.08 8.50
N ALA A 89 20.54 -3.98 7.87
CA ALA A 89 19.89 -3.71 6.60
C ALA A 89 18.77 -2.69 6.75
N VAL A 90 17.90 -2.87 7.75
CA VAL A 90 16.80 -1.94 8.05
C VAL A 90 17.34 -0.54 8.37
N ARG A 91 18.36 -0.42 9.21
CA ARG A 91 18.97 0.89 9.54
C ARG A 91 19.49 1.61 8.30
N ARG A 92 20.29 0.94 7.46
CA ARG A 92 20.77 1.52 6.19
C ARG A 92 19.64 1.92 5.25
N ALA A 93 18.61 1.09 5.14
CA ALA A 93 17.47 1.38 4.27
C ALA A 93 16.68 2.60 4.75
N VAL A 94 16.44 2.73 6.06
CA VAL A 94 15.73 3.86 6.65
C VAL A 94 16.55 5.15 6.53
N GLU A 95 17.84 5.14 6.82
CA GLU A 95 18.73 6.29 6.61
C GLU A 95 18.68 6.76 5.15
N GLY A 96 18.86 5.84 4.20
CA GLY A 96 18.76 6.19 2.79
C GLY A 96 17.38 6.70 2.37
N SER A 97 16.28 6.19 2.96
CA SER A 97 14.93 6.70 2.71
C SER A 97 14.75 8.12 3.26
N LEU A 98 15.21 8.39 4.48
CA LEU A 98 15.14 9.71 5.10
C LEU A 98 15.96 10.74 4.31
N ASP A 99 17.16 10.38 3.87
CA ASP A 99 17.99 11.22 3.00
C ASP A 99 17.29 11.58 1.68
N ARG A 100 16.70 10.58 0.99
CA ARG A 100 15.97 10.80 -0.28
C ARG A 100 14.72 11.65 -0.08
N LEU A 101 14.01 11.44 1.01
CA LEU A 101 12.80 12.19 1.36
C LEU A 101 13.11 13.59 1.90
N GLY A 102 14.32 13.83 2.43
CA GLY A 102 14.71 15.07 3.10
C GLY A 102 13.95 15.25 4.44
N LEU A 103 13.74 14.18 5.17
CA LEU A 103 13.01 14.15 6.43
C LEU A 103 13.87 13.60 7.56
N ASP A 104 13.67 14.09 8.78
CA ASP A 104 14.30 13.52 9.98
C ASP A 104 13.58 12.24 10.45
N ALA A 105 12.28 12.15 10.15
CA ALA A 105 11.42 11.01 10.49
C ALA A 105 10.29 10.84 9.48
N VAL A 106 9.84 9.58 9.28
CA VAL A 106 8.61 9.27 8.57
C VAL A 106 7.43 9.09 9.55
N ASP A 107 6.20 9.37 9.09
CA ASP A 107 5.01 9.20 9.92
C ASP A 107 4.63 7.73 10.10
N LEU A 108 4.96 6.87 9.13
CA LEU A 108 4.72 5.44 9.17
C LEU A 108 5.82 4.68 8.42
N LEU A 109 6.49 3.78 9.12
CA LEU A 109 7.50 2.90 8.55
C LEU A 109 6.93 1.48 8.41
N TRP A 110 6.91 0.97 7.18
CA TRP A 110 6.45 -0.38 6.90
C TRP A 110 7.60 -1.40 6.84
N ALA A 111 7.45 -2.53 7.52
CA ALA A 111 8.10 -3.76 7.11
C ALA A 111 7.39 -4.25 5.82
N HIS A 112 8.05 -4.13 4.65
CA HIS A 112 7.42 -4.29 3.32
C HIS A 112 6.98 -5.71 3.01
N GLY A 113 7.42 -6.68 3.76
CA GLY A 113 7.04 -8.09 3.70
C GLY A 113 7.78 -8.89 4.76
N GLU A 114 7.33 -10.12 4.97
CA GLU A 114 8.01 -11.03 5.90
C GLU A 114 9.44 -11.35 5.44
N ASP A 115 10.34 -11.42 6.40
CA ASP A 115 11.66 -12.01 6.24
C ASP A 115 11.79 -13.16 7.25
N ARG A 116 11.79 -14.39 6.73
CA ARG A 116 11.80 -15.59 7.57
C ARG A 116 13.20 -16.06 7.91
N ASP A 117 14.21 -15.51 7.24
CA ASP A 117 15.61 -15.80 7.50
C ASP A 117 16.16 -14.96 8.66
N VAL A 118 15.43 -13.91 9.07
CA VAL A 118 15.76 -13.06 10.21
C VAL A 118 14.86 -13.40 11.40
N PRO A 119 15.41 -13.58 12.62
CA PRO A 119 14.62 -13.78 13.83
C PRO A 119 13.61 -12.65 14.04
N LEU A 120 12.36 -13.00 14.33
CA LEU A 120 11.30 -11.99 14.53
C LEU A 120 11.61 -11.00 15.64
N SER A 121 12.31 -11.46 16.69
CA SER A 121 12.78 -10.61 17.79
C SER A 121 13.78 -9.53 17.33
N GLU A 122 14.64 -9.84 16.34
CA GLU A 122 15.57 -8.86 15.76
C GLU A 122 14.80 -7.81 14.94
N VAL A 123 13.82 -8.25 14.11
CA VAL A 123 12.97 -7.33 13.37
C VAL A 123 12.21 -6.40 14.31
N VAL A 124 11.54 -6.95 15.33
CA VAL A 124 10.81 -6.16 16.34
C VAL A 124 11.76 -5.20 17.07
N GLY A 125 12.97 -5.68 17.41
CA GLY A 125 14.00 -4.87 18.05
C GLY A 125 14.34 -3.63 17.22
N VAL A 126 14.79 -3.80 15.98
CA VAL A 126 15.27 -2.68 15.16
C VAL A 126 14.15 -1.70 14.80
N PHE A 127 12.92 -2.16 14.50
CA PHE A 127 11.81 -1.26 14.23
C PHE A 127 11.42 -0.46 15.46
N GLY A 128 11.39 -1.08 16.65
CA GLY A 128 11.14 -0.39 17.91
C GLY A 128 12.22 0.64 18.26
N ASP A 129 13.49 0.32 18.03
CA ASP A 129 14.62 1.23 18.25
C ASP A 129 14.50 2.47 17.33
N LEU A 130 14.10 2.30 16.06
CA LEU A 130 13.90 3.43 15.13
C LEU A 130 12.79 4.39 15.59
N VAL A 131 11.74 3.89 16.26
CA VAL A 131 10.75 4.77 16.88
C VAL A 131 11.32 5.49 18.09
N ALA A 132 12.03 4.79 18.98
CA ALA A 132 12.66 5.39 20.14
C ALA A 132 13.70 6.46 19.76
N GLU A 133 14.40 6.27 18.65
CA GLU A 133 15.37 7.23 18.07
C GLU A 133 14.69 8.39 17.31
N GLY A 134 13.36 8.38 17.19
CA GLY A 134 12.60 9.40 16.49
C GLY A 134 12.72 9.35 14.96
N ARG A 135 13.12 8.22 14.36
CA ARG A 135 13.24 8.03 12.90
C ARG A 135 11.91 7.61 12.23
N ALA A 136 10.99 7.06 13.00
CA ALA A 136 9.64 6.75 12.59
C ALA A 136 8.66 7.07 13.71
N ARG A 137 7.45 7.55 13.38
CA ARG A 137 6.42 7.87 14.37
C ARG A 137 5.54 6.66 14.69
N ARG A 138 5.31 5.80 13.71
CA ARG A 138 4.47 4.59 13.79
C ARG A 138 5.05 3.49 12.94
N LEU A 139 4.66 2.26 13.24
CA LEU A 139 5.09 1.06 12.54
C LEU A 139 3.91 0.36 11.88
N GLY A 140 4.17 -0.25 10.71
CA GLY A 140 3.19 -1.05 9.99
C GLY A 140 3.80 -2.31 9.40
N ALA A 141 2.98 -3.34 9.23
CA ALA A 141 3.34 -4.60 8.60
C ALA A 141 2.65 -4.75 7.25
N ALA A 142 3.42 -4.80 6.15
CA ALA A 142 2.89 -5.08 4.82
C ALA A 142 3.20 -6.52 4.43
N ASN A 143 2.23 -7.22 3.84
CA ASN A 143 2.38 -8.60 3.37
C ASN A 143 2.82 -9.62 4.45
N HIS A 144 2.37 -9.41 5.69
CA HIS A 144 2.60 -10.33 6.81
C HIS A 144 1.35 -11.17 7.07
N ALA A 145 1.53 -12.41 7.52
CA ALA A 145 0.45 -13.24 8.05
C ALA A 145 -0.07 -12.67 9.38
N ALA A 146 -1.39 -12.70 9.60
CA ALA A 146 -2.02 -12.19 10.83
C ALA A 146 -1.35 -12.72 12.10
N TRP A 147 -1.17 -14.04 12.21
CA TRP A 147 -0.52 -14.66 13.37
C TRP A 147 0.92 -14.15 13.62
N ARG A 148 1.65 -13.80 12.54
CA ARG A 148 3.02 -13.31 12.67
C ARG A 148 3.04 -11.85 13.10
N VAL A 149 2.07 -11.05 12.65
CA VAL A 149 1.88 -9.68 13.15
C VAL A 149 1.57 -9.70 14.64
N GLU A 150 0.61 -10.55 15.07
CA GLU A 150 0.26 -10.64 16.48
C GLU A 150 1.45 -11.11 17.33
N ARG A 151 2.20 -12.11 16.86
CA ARG A 151 3.43 -12.54 17.55
C ARG A 151 4.47 -11.41 17.65
N ALA A 152 4.63 -10.59 16.60
CA ALA A 152 5.52 -9.43 16.62
C ALA A 152 5.05 -8.37 17.64
N ARG A 153 3.74 -8.12 17.68
CA ARG A 153 3.12 -7.20 18.65
C ARG A 153 3.33 -7.68 20.09
N ALA A 154 3.06 -8.95 20.35
CA ALA A 154 3.30 -9.54 21.67
C ALA A 154 4.77 -9.42 22.10
N LEU A 155 5.73 -9.67 21.21
CA LEU A 155 7.15 -9.48 21.47
C LEU A 155 7.51 -8.01 21.74
N ALA A 156 6.93 -7.07 21.00
CA ALA A 156 7.14 -5.64 21.21
C ALA A 156 6.64 -5.20 22.59
N VAL A 157 5.42 -5.59 22.97
CA VAL A 157 4.86 -5.32 24.30
C VAL A 157 5.74 -5.91 25.41
N ALA A 158 6.15 -7.18 25.28
CA ALA A 158 7.00 -7.85 26.26
C ALA A 158 8.36 -7.19 26.44
N THR A 159 8.84 -6.43 25.46
CA THR A 159 10.13 -5.73 25.47
C THR A 159 10.01 -4.21 25.61
N GLY A 160 8.79 -3.68 25.89
CA GLY A 160 8.53 -2.26 26.06
C GLY A 160 8.77 -1.42 24.81
N ARG A 161 8.57 -2.00 23.62
CA ARG A 161 8.76 -1.36 22.32
C ARG A 161 7.44 -0.98 21.66
N GLU A 162 7.51 -0.05 20.70
CA GLU A 162 6.39 0.30 19.83
C GLU A 162 5.93 -0.91 19.01
N THR A 163 4.62 -1.08 18.86
CA THR A 163 4.00 -2.19 18.14
C THR A 163 3.62 -1.80 16.71
N PHE A 164 3.44 -2.78 15.83
CA PHE A 164 2.76 -2.53 14.56
C PHE A 164 1.33 -2.06 14.82
N SER A 165 0.98 -0.92 14.24
CA SER A 165 -0.33 -0.25 14.37
C SER A 165 -1.13 -0.23 13.07
N ALA A 166 -0.57 -0.79 12.00
CA ALA A 166 -1.22 -0.81 10.68
C ALA A 166 -0.83 -2.05 9.88
N LEU A 167 -1.77 -2.52 9.04
CA LEU A 167 -1.58 -3.58 8.05
C LEU A 167 -1.68 -3.00 6.64
N GLN A 168 -0.84 -3.50 5.72
CA GLN A 168 -0.95 -3.17 4.29
C GLN A 168 -0.93 -4.45 3.46
N LEU A 169 -2.06 -4.79 2.83
CA LEU A 169 -2.26 -6.04 2.12
C LEU A 169 -2.91 -5.79 0.74
N ARG A 170 -2.76 -6.75 -0.18
CA ARG A 170 -3.44 -6.69 -1.48
C ARG A 170 -4.93 -6.94 -1.28
N HIS A 171 -5.76 -6.00 -1.70
CA HIS A 171 -7.21 -6.18 -1.63
C HIS A 171 -7.95 -5.38 -2.70
N SER A 172 -9.04 -5.96 -3.19
CA SER A 172 -9.93 -5.36 -4.16
C SER A 172 -11.31 -6.02 -4.08
N LEU A 173 -12.32 -5.46 -4.70
CA LEU A 173 -13.67 -6.03 -4.76
C LEU A 173 -13.66 -7.42 -5.43
N LEU A 174 -12.99 -7.56 -6.58
CA LEU A 174 -12.76 -8.84 -7.22
C LEU A 174 -11.58 -9.56 -6.56
N GLN A 175 -11.73 -10.85 -6.33
CA GLN A 175 -10.73 -11.72 -5.73
C GLN A 175 -10.29 -12.80 -6.72
N PRO A 176 -9.03 -13.26 -6.68
CA PRO A 176 -8.62 -14.42 -7.46
C PRO A 176 -9.25 -15.70 -6.89
N ARG A 177 -9.25 -16.77 -7.68
CA ARG A 177 -9.67 -18.11 -7.19
C ARG A 177 -8.86 -18.49 -5.94
N PRO A 178 -9.51 -19.13 -4.95
CA PRO A 178 -8.80 -19.67 -3.79
C PRO A 178 -7.62 -20.57 -4.22
N GLY A 179 -6.47 -20.38 -3.59
CA GLY A 179 -5.25 -21.14 -3.91
C GLY A 179 -4.53 -20.73 -5.19
N ALA A 180 -5.03 -19.79 -5.97
CA ALA A 180 -4.31 -19.27 -7.12
C ALA A 180 -3.11 -18.44 -6.67
N GLY A 181 -1.96 -18.67 -7.31
CA GLY A 181 -0.78 -17.83 -7.10
C GLY A 181 -1.01 -16.38 -7.56
N LEU A 182 -0.51 -15.43 -6.80
CA LEU A 182 -0.47 -14.03 -7.23
C LEU A 182 0.66 -13.84 -8.25
N PRO A 183 0.51 -12.91 -9.21
CA PRO A 183 1.51 -12.67 -10.25
C PRO A 183 2.84 -12.16 -9.69
N ASP A 184 2.82 -11.53 -8.51
CA ASP A 184 4.00 -10.92 -7.90
C ASP A 184 4.40 -11.71 -6.64
N SER A 185 5.68 -12.07 -6.55
CA SER A 185 6.22 -12.76 -5.37
C SER A 185 6.20 -11.84 -4.15
N GLY A 186 5.90 -12.42 -2.99
CA GLY A 186 5.84 -11.69 -1.72
C GLY A 186 4.54 -10.92 -1.48
N HIS A 187 3.63 -10.84 -2.45
CA HIS A 187 2.31 -10.26 -2.24
C HIS A 187 1.41 -11.21 -1.45
N ARG A 188 0.60 -10.64 -0.55
CA ARG A 188 -0.38 -11.36 0.25
C ARG A 188 -1.76 -10.71 0.11
N LEU A 189 -2.77 -11.55 -0.10
CA LEU A 189 -4.16 -11.10 -0.09
C LEU A 189 -4.60 -10.83 1.36
N LEU A 190 -5.42 -9.80 1.53
CA LEU A 190 -6.16 -9.57 2.76
C LEU A 190 -7.17 -10.71 2.95
N ALA A 191 -7.12 -11.35 4.08
CA ALA A 191 -8.01 -12.44 4.50
C ALA A 191 -8.85 -12.02 5.71
N ASP A 192 -9.85 -12.84 6.05
CA ASP A 192 -10.74 -12.56 7.17
C ASP A 192 -9.99 -12.52 8.50
N GLU A 193 -8.96 -13.37 8.68
CA GLU A 193 -8.10 -13.35 9.88
C GLU A 193 -7.31 -12.03 10.02
N ASP A 194 -6.95 -11.37 8.91
CA ASP A 194 -6.27 -10.09 8.95
C ASP A 194 -7.23 -8.97 9.39
N LEU A 195 -8.50 -9.05 8.98
CA LEU A 195 -9.56 -8.11 9.41
C LEU A 195 -9.95 -8.34 10.86
N ASP A 196 -10.08 -9.59 11.29
CA ASP A 196 -10.37 -9.95 12.68
C ASP A 196 -9.28 -9.42 13.62
N LEU A 197 -8.01 -9.70 13.30
CA LEU A 197 -6.88 -9.13 14.04
C LEU A 197 -6.90 -7.59 14.04
N ALA A 198 -7.19 -6.98 12.91
CA ALA A 198 -7.21 -5.52 12.81
C ALA A 198 -8.31 -4.90 13.67
N GLN A 199 -9.48 -5.53 13.72
CA GLN A 199 -10.60 -5.10 14.54
C GLN A 199 -10.31 -5.27 16.04
N ASP A 200 -9.82 -6.45 16.45
CA ASP A 200 -9.50 -6.74 17.86
C ASP A 200 -8.38 -5.85 18.40
N ALA A 201 -7.32 -5.69 17.62
CA ALA A 201 -6.12 -4.94 18.02
C ALA A 201 -6.15 -3.44 17.65
N GLY A 202 -7.22 -2.94 17.02
CA GLY A 202 -7.36 -1.54 16.62
C GLY A 202 -6.35 -1.11 15.54
N LEU A 203 -6.01 -2.01 14.59
CA LEU A 203 -5.04 -1.72 13.53
C LEU A 203 -5.69 -1.01 12.34
N ALA A 204 -5.01 -0.01 11.78
CA ALA A 204 -5.42 0.56 10.51
C ALA A 204 -5.15 -0.43 9.36
N VAL A 205 -6.13 -0.64 8.47
CA VAL A 205 -5.97 -1.51 7.30
C VAL A 205 -5.86 -0.69 6.03
N TRP A 206 -4.78 -0.90 5.27
CA TRP A 206 -4.54 -0.27 3.98
C TRP A 206 -4.52 -1.32 2.88
N ALA A 207 -5.24 -1.06 1.79
CA ALA A 207 -5.32 -1.97 0.64
C ALA A 207 -4.53 -1.42 -0.54
N TYR A 208 -3.50 -2.14 -0.99
CA TYR A 208 -2.83 -1.81 -2.24
C TYR A 208 -3.43 -2.59 -3.44
N THR A 209 -3.23 -2.06 -4.64
CA THR A 209 -3.82 -2.55 -5.90
C THR A 209 -5.36 -2.62 -5.86
N PRO A 210 -6.06 -1.64 -5.24
CA PRO A 210 -7.51 -1.68 -5.05
C PRO A 210 -8.27 -1.69 -6.37
N LEU A 211 -7.71 -1.13 -7.44
CA LEU A 211 -8.33 -1.02 -8.76
C LEU A 211 -7.76 -2.00 -9.80
N LEU A 212 -7.01 -3.04 -9.37
CA LEU A 212 -6.43 -4.08 -10.23
C LEU A 212 -5.72 -3.51 -11.46
N ASN A 213 -4.93 -2.44 -11.26
CA ASN A 213 -4.20 -1.72 -12.32
C ASN A 213 -5.10 -1.16 -13.45
N GLY A 214 -6.38 -0.92 -13.16
CA GLY A 214 -7.36 -0.38 -14.10
C GLY A 214 -8.23 -1.44 -14.81
N ALA A 215 -8.12 -2.71 -14.43
CA ALA A 215 -8.83 -3.80 -15.08
C ALA A 215 -10.36 -3.73 -14.94
N TYR A 216 -10.91 -2.91 -14.06
CA TYR A 216 -12.35 -2.71 -13.92
C TYR A 216 -12.99 -1.96 -15.10
N SER A 217 -12.24 -1.11 -15.81
CA SER A 217 -12.78 -0.23 -16.85
C SER A 217 -11.99 -0.26 -18.16
N ARG A 218 -10.76 -0.81 -18.15
CA ARG A 218 -9.85 -0.75 -19.30
C ARG A 218 -9.76 -2.09 -20.01
N SER A 219 -10.19 -2.14 -21.27
CA SER A 219 -10.11 -3.35 -22.12
C SER A 219 -8.67 -3.76 -22.45
N ASP A 220 -7.71 -2.80 -22.43
CA ASP A 220 -6.28 -3.07 -22.64
C ASP A 220 -5.56 -3.58 -21.37
N LYS A 221 -6.31 -3.74 -20.27
CA LYS A 221 -5.83 -4.26 -18.98
C LYS A 221 -6.69 -5.43 -18.51
N PRO A 222 -6.63 -6.59 -19.19
CA PRO A 222 -7.45 -7.74 -18.81
C PRO A 222 -7.08 -8.23 -17.40
N LEU A 223 -8.07 -8.77 -16.71
CA LEU A 223 -7.84 -9.46 -15.45
C LEU A 223 -6.93 -10.67 -15.68
N PRO A 224 -5.99 -10.95 -14.77
CA PRO A 224 -5.20 -12.19 -14.81
C PRO A 224 -6.11 -13.43 -14.78
N ALA A 225 -5.66 -14.55 -15.35
CA ALA A 225 -6.44 -15.81 -15.42
C ALA A 225 -6.92 -16.31 -14.05
N ALA A 226 -6.23 -15.96 -12.97
CA ALA A 226 -6.66 -16.28 -11.61
C ALA A 226 -8.03 -15.68 -11.24
N TYR A 227 -8.45 -14.60 -11.92
CA TYR A 227 -9.74 -13.93 -11.72
C TYR A 227 -10.85 -14.43 -12.67
N ASP A 228 -10.55 -15.33 -13.61
CA ASP A 228 -11.59 -15.90 -14.47
C ASP A 228 -12.29 -17.06 -13.77
N HIS A 229 -13.37 -16.75 -13.05
CA HIS A 229 -14.21 -17.71 -12.35
C HIS A 229 -15.63 -17.16 -12.13
N PRO A 230 -16.61 -18.03 -11.75
CA PRO A 230 -18.00 -17.61 -11.58
C PRO A 230 -18.21 -16.45 -10.61
N GLY A 231 -17.51 -16.42 -9.48
CA GLY A 231 -17.61 -15.34 -8.49
C GLY A 231 -17.20 -13.98 -9.06
N THR A 232 -16.14 -13.91 -9.88
CA THR A 232 -15.80 -12.66 -10.59
C THR A 232 -16.94 -12.16 -11.47
N ARG A 233 -17.61 -13.07 -12.20
CA ARG A 233 -18.74 -12.69 -13.07
C ARG A 233 -19.93 -12.21 -12.25
N ALA A 234 -20.26 -12.91 -11.15
CA ALA A 234 -21.35 -12.52 -10.26
C ALA A 234 -21.13 -11.14 -9.63
N VAL A 235 -19.93 -10.92 -9.05
CA VAL A 235 -19.56 -9.62 -8.46
C VAL A 235 -19.52 -8.50 -9.51
N SER A 236 -19.05 -8.79 -10.73
CA SER A 236 -19.03 -7.79 -11.82
C SER A 236 -20.44 -7.38 -12.25
N ALA A 237 -21.39 -8.31 -12.28
CA ALA A 237 -22.79 -7.99 -12.58
C ALA A 237 -23.38 -7.05 -11.51
N VAL A 238 -23.17 -7.36 -10.22
CA VAL A 238 -23.59 -6.46 -9.13
C VAL A 238 -22.91 -5.10 -9.22
N LEU A 239 -21.63 -5.07 -9.60
CA LEU A 239 -20.88 -3.80 -9.79
C LEU A 239 -21.51 -2.96 -10.91
N ASP A 240 -21.93 -3.57 -12.01
CA ASP A 240 -22.62 -2.87 -13.11
C ASP A 240 -23.97 -2.30 -12.67
N ASP A 241 -24.78 -3.07 -11.94
CA ASP A 241 -26.04 -2.59 -11.39
C ASP A 241 -25.84 -1.41 -10.45
N VAL A 242 -24.94 -1.53 -9.46
CA VAL A 242 -24.65 -0.45 -8.49
C VAL A 242 -24.08 0.79 -9.18
N THR A 243 -23.29 0.62 -10.22
CA THR A 243 -22.77 1.72 -11.05
C THR A 243 -23.94 2.45 -11.75
N ALA A 244 -24.89 1.70 -12.34
CA ALA A 244 -26.07 2.27 -12.97
C ALA A 244 -26.99 3.00 -11.97
N GLU A 245 -27.21 2.42 -10.80
CA GLU A 245 -28.06 2.97 -9.73
C GLU A 245 -27.48 4.27 -9.12
N THR A 246 -26.16 4.33 -8.96
CA THR A 246 -25.48 5.47 -8.31
C THR A 246 -25.02 6.55 -9.29
N GLY A 247 -24.93 6.25 -10.59
CA GLY A 247 -24.29 7.11 -11.57
C GLY A 247 -22.77 7.26 -11.40
N ALA A 248 -22.17 6.51 -10.49
CA ALA A 248 -20.74 6.55 -10.23
C ALA A 248 -19.97 5.62 -11.18
N THR A 249 -18.66 5.83 -11.34
CA THR A 249 -17.84 4.89 -12.12
C THR A 249 -17.58 3.60 -11.33
N ARG A 250 -17.22 2.52 -12.03
CA ARG A 250 -16.80 1.26 -11.38
C ARG A 250 -15.67 1.47 -10.37
N HIS A 251 -14.67 2.31 -10.71
CA HIS A 251 -13.56 2.64 -9.80
C HIS A 251 -14.08 3.32 -8.52
N GLN A 252 -14.98 4.28 -8.64
CA GLN A 252 -15.56 4.98 -7.50
C GLN A 252 -16.35 4.05 -6.59
N VAL A 253 -17.14 3.14 -7.17
CA VAL A 253 -17.89 2.11 -6.40
C VAL A 253 -16.94 1.17 -5.68
N VAL A 254 -15.88 0.67 -6.33
CA VAL A 254 -14.86 -0.18 -5.69
C VAL A 254 -14.17 0.53 -4.53
N LEU A 255 -13.79 1.79 -4.70
CA LEU A 255 -13.16 2.57 -3.63
C LEU A 255 -14.14 2.85 -2.47
N ALA A 256 -15.41 3.11 -2.78
CA ALA A 256 -16.46 3.28 -1.76
C ALA A 256 -16.71 1.97 -0.98
N TRP A 257 -16.71 0.83 -1.67
CA TRP A 257 -16.86 -0.48 -1.05
C TRP A 257 -15.72 -0.80 -0.05
N LEU A 258 -14.47 -0.46 -0.39
CA LEU A 258 -13.33 -0.61 0.53
C LEU A 258 -13.49 0.29 1.76
N ARG A 259 -13.83 1.56 1.56
CA ARG A 259 -14.02 2.51 2.69
C ARG A 259 -15.17 2.10 3.61
N ALA A 260 -16.25 1.53 3.06
CA ALA A 260 -17.37 1.03 3.85
C ALA A 260 -16.97 -0.09 4.85
N GLN A 261 -15.85 -0.76 4.60
CA GLN A 261 -15.25 -1.77 5.50
C GLN A 261 -14.17 -1.20 6.42
N GLY A 262 -13.98 0.12 6.47
CA GLY A 262 -12.90 0.74 7.23
C GLY A 262 -11.51 0.58 6.62
N ILE A 263 -11.42 0.13 5.35
CA ILE A 263 -10.17 -0.10 4.66
C ILE A 263 -9.76 1.16 3.88
N THR A 264 -8.54 1.63 4.09
CA THR A 264 -7.95 2.75 3.34
C THR A 264 -7.38 2.26 2.00
N PRO A 265 -7.94 2.65 0.83
CA PRO A 265 -7.39 2.26 -0.46
C PRO A 265 -6.16 3.08 -0.81
N LEU A 266 -5.07 2.42 -1.21
CA LEU A 266 -3.89 3.04 -1.80
C LEU A 266 -4.05 3.15 -3.32
N VAL A 267 -4.36 4.34 -3.79
CA VAL A 267 -4.66 4.57 -5.20
C VAL A 267 -3.40 5.03 -5.94
N GLY A 268 -2.94 4.21 -6.89
CA GLY A 268 -1.88 4.57 -7.82
C GLY A 268 -2.48 5.23 -9.06
N VAL A 269 -2.10 6.48 -9.36
CA VAL A 269 -2.56 7.23 -10.53
C VAL A 269 -1.38 7.66 -11.39
N SER A 270 -1.64 7.84 -12.68
CA SER A 270 -0.64 8.29 -13.67
C SER A 270 -1.06 9.59 -14.38
N THR A 271 -2.33 9.97 -14.25
CA THR A 271 -2.88 11.17 -14.90
C THR A 271 -3.77 11.97 -13.93
N PRO A 272 -3.88 13.30 -14.14
CA PRO A 272 -4.79 14.15 -13.36
C PRO A 272 -6.25 13.69 -13.40
N GLY A 273 -6.71 13.17 -14.55
CA GLY A 273 -8.08 12.65 -14.70
C GLY A 273 -8.34 11.41 -13.83
N GLN A 274 -7.37 10.48 -13.75
CA GLN A 274 -7.48 9.32 -12.84
C GLN A 274 -7.52 9.75 -11.36
N LEU A 275 -6.74 10.77 -11.01
CA LEU A 275 -6.75 11.30 -9.64
C LEU A 275 -8.09 11.99 -9.35
N ALA A 276 -8.60 12.81 -10.26
CA ALA A 276 -9.90 13.48 -10.14
C ALA A 276 -11.02 12.44 -9.95
N GLU A 277 -11.09 11.41 -10.80
CA GLU A 277 -12.07 10.32 -10.68
C GLU A 277 -12.06 9.68 -9.28
N ALA A 278 -10.86 9.36 -8.76
CA ALA A 278 -10.73 8.75 -7.44
C ALA A 278 -11.13 9.71 -6.30
N LEU A 279 -10.81 11.00 -6.43
CA LEU A 279 -11.13 12.03 -5.45
C LEU A 279 -12.63 12.37 -5.45
N ASP A 280 -13.25 12.48 -6.61
CA ASP A 280 -14.68 12.77 -6.75
C ASP A 280 -15.54 11.66 -6.13
N GLY A 281 -15.06 10.40 -6.19
CA GLY A 281 -15.72 9.28 -5.54
C GLY A 281 -15.64 9.27 -4.01
N ARG A 282 -14.95 10.21 -3.35
CA ARG A 282 -14.81 10.21 -1.88
C ARG A 282 -16.12 10.36 -1.13
N ALA A 283 -17.05 11.14 -1.68
CA ALA A 283 -18.36 11.37 -1.08
C ALA A 283 -19.34 10.22 -1.32
N LEU A 284 -19.04 9.30 -2.24
CA LEU A 284 -19.92 8.17 -2.54
C LEU A 284 -20.03 7.24 -1.33
N GLN A 285 -21.26 7.06 -0.86
CA GLN A 285 -21.61 6.09 0.18
C GLN A 285 -22.50 5.00 -0.44
N LEU A 286 -22.13 3.77 -0.22
CA LEU A 286 -22.94 2.62 -0.63
C LEU A 286 -23.99 2.33 0.44
N SER A 287 -25.23 2.01 0.00
CA SER A 287 -26.30 1.61 0.90
C SER A 287 -26.00 0.24 1.52
N ALA A 288 -26.71 -0.10 2.60
CA ALA A 288 -26.63 -1.44 3.20
C ALA A 288 -27.06 -2.53 2.19
N ASP A 289 -28.01 -2.25 1.29
CA ASP A 289 -28.43 -3.15 0.22
C ASP A 289 -27.27 -3.38 -0.79
N HIS A 290 -26.61 -2.31 -1.24
CA HIS A 290 -25.45 -2.44 -2.13
C HIS A 290 -24.37 -3.36 -1.52
N LEU A 291 -24.06 -3.16 -0.23
CA LEU A 291 -23.05 -3.96 0.47
C LEU A 291 -23.49 -5.42 0.62
N ALA A 292 -24.77 -5.67 0.93
CA ALA A 292 -25.33 -7.02 1.03
C ALA A 292 -25.30 -7.77 -0.30
N ARG A 293 -25.62 -7.10 -1.42
CA ARG A 293 -25.55 -7.67 -2.78
C ARG A 293 -24.13 -8.07 -3.14
N PHE A 294 -23.13 -7.24 -2.83
CA PHE A 294 -21.72 -7.61 -3.01
C PHE A 294 -21.32 -8.80 -2.14
N ALA A 295 -21.75 -8.84 -0.89
CA ALA A 295 -21.46 -9.96 0.02
C ALA A 295 -22.06 -11.29 -0.49
N ALA A 296 -23.30 -11.27 -1.01
CA ALA A 296 -23.98 -12.44 -1.55
C ALA A 296 -23.38 -12.95 -2.87
N ALA A 297 -22.68 -12.10 -3.64
CA ALA A 297 -22.07 -12.44 -4.93
C ALA A 297 -20.62 -12.98 -4.80
N ARG A 298 -19.99 -12.85 -3.65
CA ARG A 298 -18.61 -13.30 -3.35
C ARG A 298 -18.62 -14.74 -2.89
#